data_dec90d26780e3108dbcf907a6a879705
#
_entry.id   dec90d26780e3108dbcf907a6a879705
#
_cell.length_a   1.000
_cell.length_b   1.000
_cell.length_c   1.000
_cell.angle_alpha   90.00
_cell.angle_beta   90.00
_cell.angle_gamma   90.00
#
_symmetry.space_group_name_H-M   'P 1'
#
loop_
_entity.id
_entity.type
_entity.pdbx_description
1 polymer ?
#
loop_
_entity_poly.entity_id
_entity_poly.type
_entity_poly.pdbx_seq_one_letter_code
_entity_poly.pdbx_strand_id
1 'polypeptide(L)'
;KDLGSRELIAKAQEAYWYPSEVDVSIRPGWFYHADQDERVRSLANLVNIYYRSVGCNSVLLLNIPPDRRGLIHEVDVQRIKELSEYINKTFANNYVENGNQLWVAETGQSKEYNVKPGAMVNTFLIQEDIAQGQRVEDFLVEVYSNGAWQYAAEGTTVGYKRLLRFSDCQPEKIRVTIRGTRATANITNIGLYYAEPLQDKDARVRISQVKTEEWKAVGADAAVAFDGNPETA
;
A
#
# COMPACT_ATOMS: atom_id res chain seq x y z
N LYS A 1 16.41 11.60 0.60
CA LYS A 1 17.53 10.90 1.25
C LYS A 1 17.10 9.45 1.44
N ASP A 2 17.90 8.54 0.93
CA ASP A 2 17.60 7.11 0.92
C ASP A 2 18.19 6.43 2.17
N LEU A 3 17.50 6.57 3.31
CA LEU A 3 17.94 6.01 4.59
C LEU A 3 17.93 4.47 4.61
N GLY A 4 17.20 3.84 3.69
CA GLY A 4 17.12 2.38 3.56
C GLY A 4 18.07 1.79 2.52
N SER A 5 18.91 2.61 1.89
CA SER A 5 19.86 2.15 0.89
C SER A 5 20.85 1.12 1.45
N ARG A 6 20.92 -0.05 0.83
CA ARG A 6 21.88 -1.09 1.21
C ARG A 6 23.32 -0.59 1.11
N GLU A 7 23.61 0.25 0.12
CA GLU A 7 24.92 0.84 -0.07
C GLU A 7 25.31 1.74 1.10
N LEU A 8 24.37 2.53 1.64
CA LEU A 8 24.60 3.36 2.82
C LEU A 8 24.69 2.51 4.09
N ILE A 9 23.83 1.50 4.25
CA ILE A 9 23.86 0.59 5.41
C ILE A 9 25.17 -0.19 5.45
N ALA A 10 25.68 -0.67 4.30
CA ALA A 10 26.94 -1.40 4.22
C ALA A 10 28.17 -0.57 4.64
N LYS A 11 28.09 0.76 4.55
CA LYS A 11 29.13 1.71 4.97
C LYS A 11 28.99 2.18 6.42
N ALA A 12 27.84 1.89 7.08
CA ALA A 12 27.57 2.32 8.43
C ALA A 12 28.45 1.55 9.42
N GLN A 13 29.03 2.25 10.40
CA GLN A 13 29.79 1.61 11.49
C GLN A 13 28.85 0.95 12.51
N GLU A 14 27.67 1.53 12.69
CA GLU A 14 26.61 1.02 13.56
C GLU A 14 25.26 1.17 12.85
N ALA A 15 24.35 0.22 13.05
CA ALA A 15 23.00 0.27 12.55
C ALA A 15 22.02 -0.07 13.68
N TYR A 16 20.99 0.74 13.82
CA TYR A 16 19.89 0.50 14.76
C TYR A 16 18.65 0.18 13.97
N TRP A 17 17.93 -0.87 14.36
CA TRP A 17 16.63 -1.16 13.79
C TRP A 17 15.62 -0.12 14.28
N TYR A 18 14.94 0.51 13.33
CA TYR A 18 13.89 1.47 13.58
C TYR A 18 12.68 1.15 12.68
N PRO A 19 11.48 0.91 13.23
CA PRO A 19 10.30 0.63 12.41
C PRO A 19 9.96 1.84 11.54
N SER A 20 9.61 1.58 10.29
CA SER A 20 9.07 2.61 9.42
C SER A 20 7.71 3.06 9.95
N GLU A 21 7.53 4.37 10.17
CA GLU A 21 6.30 4.98 10.63
C GLU A 21 5.85 6.06 9.65
N VAL A 22 4.55 6.07 9.37
CA VAL A 22 3.88 7.12 8.59
C VAL A 22 3.01 7.90 9.54
N ASP A 23 3.42 9.11 9.88
CA ASP A 23 2.72 10.01 10.79
C ASP A 23 1.91 11.02 9.99
N VAL A 24 0.58 11.02 10.19
CA VAL A 24 -0.36 11.92 9.50
C VAL A 24 -1.50 12.34 10.42
N SER A 25 -2.04 13.54 10.20
CA SER A 25 -3.24 13.99 10.89
C SER A 25 -4.49 13.75 10.05
N ILE A 26 -5.61 13.42 10.69
CA ILE A 26 -6.92 13.31 10.04
C ILE A 26 -7.43 14.67 9.54
N ARG A 27 -6.93 15.78 10.10
CA ARG A 27 -7.25 17.18 9.79
C ARG A 27 -6.09 17.88 9.08
N PRO A 28 -6.27 19.09 8.52
CA PRO A 28 -5.19 19.83 7.86
C PRO A 28 -3.99 20.18 8.75
N GLY A 29 -4.19 20.25 10.06
CA GLY A 29 -3.14 20.51 11.07
C GLY A 29 -3.11 19.44 12.14
N TRP A 30 -2.23 19.62 13.15
CA TRP A 30 -2.06 18.67 14.25
C TRP A 30 -3.01 18.92 15.43
N PHE A 31 -3.65 20.08 15.47
CA PHE A 31 -4.58 20.49 16.51
C PHE A 31 -5.97 20.71 15.96
N TYR A 32 -6.97 20.67 16.85
CA TYR A 32 -8.36 20.92 16.50
C TYR A 32 -8.61 22.41 16.23
N HIS A 33 -9.30 22.67 15.10
CA HIS A 33 -9.89 23.97 14.75
C HIS A 33 -11.28 23.75 14.20
N ALA A 34 -12.28 24.47 14.74
CA ALA A 34 -13.69 24.30 14.37
C ALA A 34 -13.98 24.65 12.90
N ASP A 35 -13.24 25.62 12.32
CA ASP A 35 -13.34 25.97 10.89
C ASP A 35 -12.79 24.90 9.95
N GLN A 36 -12.25 23.80 10.49
CA GLN A 36 -11.73 22.67 9.73
C GLN A 36 -12.63 21.42 9.75
N ASP A 37 -13.82 21.48 10.35
CA ASP A 37 -14.70 20.32 10.46
C ASP A 37 -15.12 19.76 9.10
N GLU A 38 -15.28 20.60 8.08
CA GLU A 38 -15.55 20.19 6.70
C GLU A 38 -14.32 19.76 5.92
N ARG A 39 -13.13 19.89 6.51
CA ARG A 39 -11.83 19.60 5.89
C ARG A 39 -11.17 18.34 6.43
N VAL A 40 -11.91 17.51 7.17
CA VAL A 40 -11.48 16.18 7.58
C VAL A 40 -11.20 15.33 6.34
N ARG A 41 -10.11 14.57 6.34
CA ARG A 41 -9.73 13.74 5.19
C ARG A 41 -10.88 12.84 4.75
N SER A 42 -11.05 12.70 3.42
CA SER A 42 -12.04 11.79 2.85
C SER A 42 -11.71 10.33 3.19
N LEU A 43 -12.73 9.46 3.19
CA LEU A 43 -12.53 8.02 3.35
C LEU A 43 -11.53 7.49 2.31
N ALA A 44 -11.65 7.88 1.04
CA ALA A 44 -10.76 7.45 -0.01
C ALA A 44 -9.29 7.85 0.25
N ASN A 45 -9.07 9.07 0.78
CA ASN A 45 -7.74 9.53 1.15
C ASN A 45 -7.15 8.69 2.31
N LEU A 46 -7.92 8.43 3.37
CA LEU A 46 -7.48 7.60 4.50
C LEU A 46 -7.20 6.15 4.09
N VAL A 47 -8.04 5.56 3.25
CA VAL A 47 -7.81 4.23 2.69
C VAL A 47 -6.53 4.21 1.86
N ASN A 48 -6.28 5.25 1.05
CA ASN A 48 -5.02 5.34 0.30
C ASN A 48 -3.79 5.46 1.23
N ILE A 49 -3.90 6.21 2.33
CA ILE A 49 -2.86 6.29 3.36
C ILE A 49 -2.62 4.91 3.97
N TYR A 50 -3.69 4.16 4.32
CA TYR A 50 -3.57 2.80 4.85
C TYR A 50 -2.80 1.87 3.91
N TYR A 51 -3.13 1.86 2.61
CA TYR A 51 -2.41 1.03 1.63
C TYR A 51 -0.94 1.44 1.46
N ARG A 52 -0.63 2.74 1.61
CA ARG A 52 0.73 3.27 1.44
C ARG A 52 1.57 3.26 2.72
N SER A 53 0.96 2.98 3.86
CA SER A 53 1.64 2.81 5.15
C SER A 53 1.61 1.35 5.59
N VAL A 54 0.52 0.89 6.17
CA VAL A 54 0.35 -0.50 6.65
C VAL A 54 0.51 -1.50 5.49
N GLY A 55 -0.01 -1.16 4.30
CA GLY A 55 0.15 -1.97 3.09
C GLY A 55 1.55 -1.93 2.46
N CYS A 56 2.46 -1.15 3.02
CA CYS A 56 3.88 -1.08 2.64
C CYS A 56 4.82 -1.41 3.82
N ASN A 57 4.35 -2.25 4.73
CA ASN A 57 5.15 -2.71 5.89
C ASN A 57 5.56 -1.58 6.86
N SER A 58 4.75 -0.52 6.99
CA SER A 58 4.98 0.59 7.92
C SER A 58 3.89 0.66 8.99
N VAL A 59 4.20 1.25 10.12
CA VAL A 59 3.20 1.63 11.13
C VAL A 59 2.49 2.90 10.65
N LEU A 60 1.17 2.96 10.82
CA LEU A 60 0.39 4.17 10.63
C LEU A 60 0.10 4.81 11.99
N LEU A 61 0.66 5.98 12.23
CA LEU A 61 0.28 6.86 13.33
C LEU A 61 -0.69 7.92 12.79
N LEU A 62 -1.98 7.76 13.11
CA LEU A 62 -3.02 8.70 12.69
C LEU A 62 -3.37 9.62 13.86
N ASN A 63 -2.97 10.89 13.78
CA ASN A 63 -3.32 11.89 14.76
C ASN A 63 -4.79 12.30 14.61
N ILE A 64 -5.51 12.28 15.74
CA ILE A 64 -6.92 12.67 15.87
C ILE A 64 -6.99 13.65 17.05
N PRO A 65 -6.95 14.97 16.78
CA PRO A 65 -6.87 15.94 17.84
C PRO A 65 -8.18 16.06 18.62
N PRO A 66 -8.14 16.12 19.96
CA PRO A 66 -9.31 16.40 20.76
C PRO A 66 -9.80 17.85 20.53
N ASP A 67 -11.11 18.06 20.60
CA ASP A 67 -11.72 19.36 20.57
C ASP A 67 -11.60 20.10 21.93
N ARG A 68 -12.17 21.30 22.04
CA ARG A 68 -12.08 22.08 23.28
C ARG A 68 -12.82 21.47 24.47
N ARG A 69 -13.68 20.47 24.26
CA ARG A 69 -14.35 19.68 25.31
C ARG A 69 -13.43 18.57 25.85
N GLY A 70 -12.27 18.32 25.22
CA GLY A 70 -11.41 17.18 25.50
C GLY A 70 -11.90 15.86 24.89
N LEU A 71 -12.82 15.91 23.92
CA LEU A 71 -13.40 14.78 23.21
C LEU A 71 -12.93 14.78 21.77
N ILE A 72 -12.97 13.60 21.13
CA ILE A 72 -12.84 13.54 19.67
C ILE A 72 -14.14 14.07 19.05
N HIS A 73 -14.00 15.02 18.12
CA HIS A 73 -15.14 15.62 17.45
C HIS A 73 -15.93 14.59 16.64
N GLU A 74 -17.26 14.74 16.58
CA GLU A 74 -18.19 13.77 16.01
C GLU A 74 -17.89 13.44 14.54
N VAL A 75 -17.43 14.43 13.75
CA VAL A 75 -17.04 14.25 12.35
C VAL A 75 -15.81 13.33 12.23
N ASP A 76 -14.82 13.48 13.12
CA ASP A 76 -13.63 12.63 13.14
C ASP A 76 -13.99 11.19 13.56
N VAL A 77 -14.85 11.04 14.58
CA VAL A 77 -15.37 9.74 15.03
C VAL A 77 -16.08 9.03 13.86
N GLN A 78 -16.94 9.73 13.14
CA GLN A 78 -17.66 9.16 12.00
C GLN A 78 -16.66 8.69 10.92
N ARG A 79 -15.68 9.52 10.58
CA ARG A 79 -14.66 9.19 9.56
C ARG A 79 -13.84 7.97 9.93
N ILE A 80 -13.48 7.81 11.19
CA ILE A 80 -12.72 6.64 11.67
C ILE A 80 -13.58 5.38 11.62
N LYS A 81 -14.85 5.47 11.97
CA LYS A 81 -15.79 4.34 11.84
C LYS A 81 -15.91 3.89 10.39
N GLU A 82 -16.08 4.83 9.45
CA GLU A 82 -16.13 4.53 8.02
C GLU A 82 -14.84 3.83 7.53
N LEU A 83 -13.67 4.31 7.98
CA LEU A 83 -12.40 3.68 7.65
C LEU A 83 -12.31 2.26 8.20
N SER A 84 -12.69 2.07 9.47
CA SER A 84 -12.69 0.76 10.11
C SER A 84 -13.63 -0.22 9.43
N GLU A 85 -14.85 0.21 9.12
CA GLU A 85 -15.85 -0.59 8.42
C GLU A 85 -15.37 -0.99 7.02
N TYR A 86 -14.81 -0.05 6.27
CA TYR A 86 -14.26 -0.31 4.93
C TYR A 86 -13.14 -1.35 4.97
N ILE A 87 -12.16 -1.19 5.88
CA ILE A 87 -11.04 -2.11 6.03
C ILE A 87 -11.55 -3.50 6.45
N ASN A 88 -12.41 -3.57 7.47
CA ASN A 88 -12.97 -4.83 7.95
C ASN A 88 -13.77 -5.55 6.86
N LYS A 89 -14.60 -4.83 6.09
CA LYS A 89 -15.36 -5.40 4.97
C LYS A 89 -14.43 -5.91 3.87
N THR A 90 -13.42 -5.12 3.48
CA THR A 90 -12.46 -5.49 2.43
C THR A 90 -11.72 -6.78 2.76
N PHE A 91 -11.23 -6.91 3.99
CA PHE A 91 -10.38 -8.03 4.39
C PHE A 91 -11.13 -9.15 5.14
N ALA A 92 -12.48 -9.12 5.18
CA ALA A 92 -13.29 -10.14 5.86
C ALA A 92 -13.13 -11.54 5.27
N ASN A 93 -13.01 -11.64 3.95
CA ASN A 93 -12.99 -12.92 3.24
C ASN A 93 -11.77 -13.01 2.33
N ASN A 94 -10.85 -13.91 2.65
CA ASN A 94 -9.79 -14.29 1.72
C ASN A 94 -10.38 -15.23 0.67
N TYR A 95 -10.18 -14.89 -0.60
CA TYR A 95 -10.64 -15.71 -1.73
C TYR A 95 -9.59 -16.72 -2.20
N VAL A 96 -8.36 -16.68 -1.65
CA VAL A 96 -7.31 -17.69 -1.92
C VAL A 96 -7.55 -18.92 -1.04
N GLU A 97 -7.60 -20.09 -1.64
CA GLU A 97 -7.68 -21.35 -0.90
C GLU A 97 -6.32 -21.71 -0.29
N ASN A 98 -6.30 -22.04 1.00
CA ASN A 98 -5.09 -22.40 1.74
C ASN A 98 -3.97 -21.33 1.72
N GLY A 99 -4.32 -20.08 1.49
CA GLY A 99 -3.37 -18.98 1.44
C GLY A 99 -2.62 -18.71 2.76
N ASN A 100 -3.14 -19.21 3.88
CA ASN A 100 -2.53 -19.11 5.21
C ASN A 100 -1.57 -20.27 5.56
N GLN A 101 -1.31 -21.17 4.64
CA GLN A 101 -0.33 -22.24 4.84
C GLN A 101 1.09 -21.70 4.60
N LEU A 102 1.99 -21.98 5.55
CA LEU A 102 3.38 -21.61 5.44
C LEU A 102 3.98 -22.08 4.10
N TRP A 103 4.59 -21.16 3.41
CA TRP A 103 5.41 -21.41 2.23
C TRP A 103 6.84 -20.95 2.48
N VAL A 104 7.75 -21.91 2.55
CA VAL A 104 9.20 -21.66 2.62
C VAL A 104 9.68 -21.47 1.19
N ALA A 105 10.13 -20.26 0.86
CA ALA A 105 10.38 -19.84 -0.52
C ALA A 105 11.83 -19.37 -0.71
N GLU A 106 12.37 -19.64 -1.90
CA GLU A 106 13.66 -19.17 -2.36
C GLU A 106 13.54 -18.41 -3.69
N THR A 107 14.59 -17.70 -4.06
CA THR A 107 14.65 -17.00 -5.36
C THR A 107 14.38 -17.96 -6.52
N GLY A 108 13.51 -17.53 -7.44
CA GLY A 108 13.10 -18.28 -8.61
C GLY A 108 11.93 -19.24 -8.38
N GLN A 109 11.50 -19.44 -7.14
CA GLN A 109 10.37 -20.32 -6.85
C GLN A 109 9.02 -19.63 -7.06
N SER A 110 8.06 -20.40 -7.56
CA SER A 110 6.67 -19.97 -7.73
C SER A 110 5.74 -20.92 -6.98
N LYS A 111 4.63 -20.39 -6.47
CA LYS A 111 3.54 -21.19 -5.90
C LYS A 111 2.21 -20.73 -6.46
N GLU A 112 1.40 -21.71 -6.85
CA GLU A 112 0.05 -21.50 -7.36
C GLU A 112 -0.97 -21.82 -6.25
N TYR A 113 -2.06 -21.07 -6.25
CA TYR A 113 -3.19 -21.27 -5.36
C TYR A 113 -4.49 -21.20 -6.17
N ASN A 114 -5.46 -22.00 -5.79
CA ASN A 114 -6.81 -21.86 -6.31
C ASN A 114 -7.50 -20.64 -5.70
N VAL A 115 -8.37 -20.03 -6.47
CA VAL A 115 -9.23 -18.93 -6.04
C VAL A 115 -10.66 -19.43 -6.00
N LYS A 116 -11.44 -19.03 -5.00
CA LYS A 116 -12.85 -19.40 -4.88
C LYS A 116 -13.61 -19.01 -6.14
N PRO A 117 -14.38 -19.92 -6.75
CA PRO A 117 -15.06 -19.68 -8.01
C PRO A 117 -15.96 -18.45 -7.98
N GLY A 118 -15.90 -17.64 -9.04
CA GLY A 118 -16.72 -16.44 -9.20
C GLY A 118 -16.34 -15.25 -8.33
N ALA A 119 -15.24 -15.34 -7.57
CA ALA A 119 -14.78 -14.24 -6.74
C ALA A 119 -14.25 -13.08 -7.60
N MET A 120 -14.85 -11.89 -7.43
CA MET A 120 -14.27 -10.64 -7.94
C MET A 120 -13.18 -10.19 -6.98
N VAL A 121 -12.01 -9.82 -7.52
CA VAL A 121 -10.84 -9.40 -6.72
C VAL A 121 -10.09 -8.26 -7.39
N ASN A 122 -9.44 -7.41 -6.58
CA ASN A 122 -8.62 -6.28 -7.04
C ASN A 122 -7.51 -5.92 -6.06
N THR A 123 -7.35 -6.69 -4.99
CA THR A 123 -6.38 -6.43 -3.92
C THR A 123 -5.67 -7.72 -3.55
N PHE A 124 -4.34 -7.67 -3.60
CA PHE A 124 -3.46 -8.75 -3.18
C PHE A 124 -2.81 -8.44 -1.84
N LEU A 125 -2.65 -9.46 -1.01
CA LEU A 125 -1.93 -9.42 0.26
C LEU A 125 -0.88 -10.52 0.28
N ILE A 126 0.31 -10.16 0.78
CA ILE A 126 1.37 -11.12 1.14
C ILE A 126 2.00 -10.72 2.46
N GLN A 127 2.37 -11.71 3.29
CA GLN A 127 3.01 -11.52 4.59
C GLN A 127 4.12 -12.52 4.81
N GLU A 128 5.22 -12.07 5.42
CA GLU A 128 6.30 -12.91 5.92
C GLU A 128 6.16 -13.13 7.43
N ASP A 129 6.74 -14.22 7.92
CA ASP A 129 7.04 -14.37 9.34
C ASP A 129 8.22 -13.47 9.72
N ILE A 130 7.93 -12.28 10.18
CA ILE A 130 8.97 -11.29 10.52
C ILE A 130 9.80 -11.68 11.74
N ALA A 131 9.37 -12.64 12.54
CA ALA A 131 10.21 -13.19 13.61
C ALA A 131 11.45 -13.91 13.03
N GLN A 132 11.35 -14.38 11.78
CA GLN A 132 12.47 -14.94 11.02
C GLN A 132 13.17 -13.87 10.15
N GLY A 133 12.69 -12.64 10.16
CA GLY A 133 13.21 -11.51 9.39
C GLY A 133 12.53 -11.31 8.05
N GLN A 134 12.55 -10.06 7.59
CA GLN A 134 12.10 -9.67 6.26
C GLN A 134 13.14 -10.10 5.22
N ARG A 135 12.80 -10.93 4.26
CA ARG A 135 13.73 -11.56 3.35
C ARG A 135 13.42 -11.37 1.88
N VAL A 136 12.12 -11.26 1.51
CA VAL A 136 11.71 -11.02 0.12
C VAL A 136 12.16 -9.65 -0.35
N GLU A 137 12.74 -9.60 -1.54
CA GLU A 137 13.29 -8.38 -2.16
C GLU A 137 12.64 -8.05 -3.49
N ASP A 138 12.05 -9.05 -4.15
CA ASP A 138 11.37 -8.90 -5.42
C ASP A 138 10.40 -10.06 -5.62
N PHE A 139 9.16 -9.75 -6.03
CA PHE A 139 8.15 -10.75 -6.33
C PHE A 139 7.18 -10.29 -7.41
N LEU A 140 6.60 -11.26 -8.12
CA LEU A 140 5.60 -11.09 -9.17
C LEU A 140 4.31 -11.80 -8.76
N VAL A 141 3.19 -11.20 -9.09
CA VAL A 141 1.85 -11.75 -8.91
C VAL A 141 1.17 -11.84 -10.27
N GLU A 142 0.73 -13.02 -10.63
CA GLU A 142 -0.03 -13.29 -11.84
C GLU A 142 -1.37 -13.95 -11.49
N VAL A 143 -2.38 -13.67 -12.28
CA VAL A 143 -3.70 -14.29 -12.17
C VAL A 143 -4.00 -15.12 -13.40
N TYR A 144 -4.62 -16.28 -13.22
CA TYR A 144 -5.09 -17.12 -14.33
C TYR A 144 -6.55 -16.82 -14.59
N SER A 145 -6.84 -16.30 -15.75
CA SER A 145 -8.19 -15.95 -16.19
C SER A 145 -8.32 -16.12 -17.69
N ASN A 146 -9.47 -16.59 -18.16
CA ASN A 146 -9.74 -16.80 -19.58
C ASN A 146 -8.70 -17.70 -20.28
N GLY A 147 -8.23 -18.74 -19.60
CA GLY A 147 -7.29 -19.72 -20.17
C GLY A 147 -5.83 -19.27 -20.23
N ALA A 148 -5.45 -18.12 -19.65
CA ALA A 148 -4.08 -17.59 -19.69
C ALA A 148 -3.66 -16.93 -18.38
N TRP A 149 -2.34 -16.99 -18.09
CA TRP A 149 -1.72 -16.21 -17.04
C TRP A 149 -1.58 -14.75 -17.48
N GLN A 150 -1.96 -13.84 -16.62
CA GLN A 150 -1.91 -12.40 -16.84
C GLN A 150 -1.20 -11.73 -15.67
N TYR A 151 -0.41 -10.71 -15.97
CA TYR A 151 0.21 -9.85 -14.97
C TYR A 151 -0.87 -9.17 -14.12
N ALA A 152 -0.76 -9.24 -12.81
CA ALA A 152 -1.62 -8.52 -11.88
C ALA A 152 -0.86 -7.40 -11.16
N ALA A 153 0.26 -7.73 -10.51
CA ALA A 153 1.04 -6.78 -9.74
C ALA A 153 2.46 -7.29 -9.50
N GLU A 154 3.32 -6.40 -9.05
CA GLU A 154 4.66 -6.76 -8.57
C GLU A 154 5.06 -5.88 -7.39
N GLY A 155 6.03 -6.33 -6.62
CA GLY A 155 6.53 -5.59 -5.47
C GLY A 155 7.93 -6.01 -5.09
N THR A 156 8.56 -5.20 -4.27
CA THR A 156 9.91 -5.46 -3.78
C THR A 156 9.88 -6.10 -2.40
N THR A 157 9.64 -5.32 -1.37
CA THR A 157 9.66 -5.75 0.03
C THR A 157 8.30 -6.27 0.47
N VAL A 158 8.27 -7.37 1.23
CA VAL A 158 7.06 -7.91 1.85
C VAL A 158 7.00 -7.54 3.33
N GLY A 159 7.78 -8.16 4.18
CA GLY A 159 7.78 -7.96 5.63
C GLY A 159 6.47 -8.38 6.29
N TYR A 160 6.05 -7.62 7.31
CA TYR A 160 4.83 -7.93 8.06
C TYR A 160 3.57 -7.91 7.18
N LYS A 161 3.46 -6.94 6.24
CA LYS A 161 2.31 -6.83 5.34
C LYS A 161 2.65 -6.05 4.08
N ARG A 162 2.34 -6.64 2.94
CA ARG A 162 2.34 -5.95 1.66
C ARG A 162 0.98 -6.06 1.01
N LEU A 163 0.40 -4.92 0.64
CA LEU A 163 -0.85 -4.82 -0.11
C LEU A 163 -0.56 -4.23 -1.49
N LEU A 164 -1.10 -4.85 -2.53
CA LEU A 164 -1.04 -4.34 -3.90
C LEU A 164 -2.44 -4.27 -4.48
N ARG A 165 -2.70 -3.23 -5.27
CA ARG A 165 -3.95 -3.05 -6.02
C ARG A 165 -3.73 -3.35 -7.48
N PHE A 166 -4.71 -3.95 -8.12
CA PHE A 166 -4.75 -4.21 -9.56
C PHE A 166 -6.17 -4.02 -10.08
N SER A 167 -6.38 -4.18 -11.39
CA SER A 167 -7.71 -4.05 -11.99
C SER A 167 -8.63 -5.19 -11.57
N ASP A 168 -9.93 -4.90 -11.46
CA ASP A 168 -10.96 -5.89 -11.14
C ASP A 168 -10.86 -7.08 -12.09
N CYS A 169 -10.83 -8.29 -11.53
CA CYS A 169 -10.85 -9.53 -12.31
C CYS A 169 -11.50 -10.68 -11.54
N GLN A 170 -11.86 -11.76 -12.24
CA GLN A 170 -12.38 -13.01 -11.69
C GLN A 170 -11.43 -14.15 -12.04
N PRO A 171 -10.33 -14.34 -11.30
CA PRO A 171 -9.36 -15.38 -11.62
C PRO A 171 -9.79 -16.73 -11.08
N GLU A 172 -9.34 -17.80 -11.75
CA GLU A 172 -9.47 -19.19 -11.28
C GLU A 172 -8.30 -19.55 -10.35
N LYS A 173 -7.10 -18.97 -10.61
CA LYS A 173 -5.88 -19.19 -9.84
C LYS A 173 -5.06 -17.91 -9.70
N ILE A 174 -4.21 -17.91 -8.69
CA ILE A 174 -3.14 -16.92 -8.53
C ILE A 174 -1.80 -17.64 -8.47
N ARG A 175 -0.76 -17.07 -9.07
CA ARG A 175 0.63 -17.49 -8.95
C ARG A 175 1.47 -16.36 -8.39
N VAL A 176 2.23 -16.69 -7.35
CA VAL A 176 3.22 -15.78 -6.76
C VAL A 176 4.59 -16.35 -7.06
N THR A 177 5.45 -15.53 -7.67
CA THR A 177 6.84 -15.89 -7.99
C THR A 177 7.77 -15.01 -7.16
N ILE A 178 8.63 -15.60 -6.36
CA ILE A 178 9.68 -14.90 -5.63
C ILE A 178 10.88 -14.73 -6.57
N ARG A 179 11.08 -13.51 -7.08
CA ARG A 179 12.16 -13.21 -8.03
C ARG A 179 13.46 -12.89 -7.34
N GLY A 180 13.41 -12.47 -6.07
CA GLY A 180 14.60 -12.17 -5.27
C GLY A 180 14.33 -12.28 -3.77
N THR A 181 15.28 -12.88 -3.07
CA THR A 181 15.29 -12.94 -1.61
C THR A 181 16.74 -12.98 -1.11
N ARG A 182 16.99 -12.38 0.07
CA ARG A 182 18.33 -12.36 0.69
C ARG A 182 18.66 -13.62 1.48
N ALA A 183 17.64 -14.40 1.82
CA ALA A 183 17.72 -15.71 2.47
C ALA A 183 16.38 -16.41 2.27
N THR A 184 16.26 -17.69 2.63
CA THR A 184 14.98 -18.41 2.59
C THR A 184 13.87 -17.65 3.28
N ALA A 185 12.80 -17.30 2.56
CA ALA A 185 11.69 -16.49 3.04
C ALA A 185 10.57 -17.39 3.57
N ASN A 186 9.96 -17.02 4.69
CA ASN A 186 8.83 -17.71 5.27
C ASN A 186 7.55 -16.90 5.01
N ILE A 187 6.82 -17.27 3.96
CA ILE A 187 5.55 -16.62 3.60
C ILE A 187 4.44 -17.27 4.42
N THR A 188 3.77 -16.49 5.24
CA THR A 188 2.74 -16.96 6.18
C THR A 188 1.33 -16.73 5.66
N ASN A 189 1.15 -15.79 4.73
CA ASN A 189 -0.18 -15.48 4.20
C ASN A 189 -0.11 -14.95 2.78
N ILE A 190 -0.98 -15.48 1.95
CA ILE A 190 -1.31 -15.01 0.59
C ILE A 190 -2.82 -14.77 0.56
N GLY A 191 -3.24 -13.61 0.11
CA GLY A 191 -4.65 -13.27 0.06
C GLY A 191 -5.06 -12.49 -1.19
N LEU A 192 -6.28 -12.75 -1.63
CA LEU A 192 -7.00 -11.95 -2.63
C LEU A 192 -8.28 -11.44 -2.02
N TYR A 193 -8.57 -10.17 -2.24
CA TYR A 193 -9.71 -9.47 -1.68
C TYR A 193 -10.35 -8.57 -2.72
N TYR A 194 -11.60 -8.19 -2.46
CA TYR A 194 -12.26 -7.15 -3.20
C TYR A 194 -12.42 -5.89 -2.35
N ALA A 195 -11.77 -4.82 -2.77
CA ALA A 195 -11.90 -3.50 -2.19
C ALA A 195 -12.86 -2.67 -3.06
N GLU A 196 -13.98 -2.23 -2.50
CA GLU A 196 -14.93 -1.39 -3.23
C GLU A 196 -14.24 -0.12 -3.72
N PRO A 197 -14.40 0.26 -5.00
CA PRO A 197 -13.85 1.51 -5.51
C PRO A 197 -14.41 2.72 -4.76
N LEU A 198 -13.53 3.57 -4.27
CA LEU A 198 -13.90 4.83 -3.63
C LEU A 198 -13.60 5.98 -4.58
N GLN A 199 -14.56 6.88 -4.75
CA GLN A 199 -14.34 8.14 -5.45
C GLN A 199 -13.76 9.15 -4.47
N ASP A 200 -12.56 9.62 -4.73
CA ASP A 200 -11.98 10.75 -4.02
C ASP A 200 -12.24 12.01 -4.82
N LYS A 201 -13.21 12.80 -4.38
CA LYS A 201 -13.51 14.10 -5.01
C LYS A 201 -12.34 15.07 -4.87
N ASP A 202 -11.47 14.83 -3.90
CA ASP A 202 -10.27 15.62 -3.61
C ASP A 202 -8.98 14.94 -4.12
N ALA A 203 -9.11 13.91 -4.96
CA ALA A 203 -7.95 13.25 -5.54
C ALA A 203 -7.12 14.28 -6.32
N ARG A 204 -5.99 14.67 -5.74
CA ARG A 204 -4.99 15.46 -6.47
C ARG A 204 -4.56 14.65 -7.67
N VAL A 205 -4.71 15.22 -8.86
CA VAL A 205 -4.20 14.61 -10.09
C VAL A 205 -2.72 14.29 -9.86
N ARG A 206 -2.34 13.03 -10.00
CA ARG A 206 -0.94 12.64 -9.89
C ARG A 206 -0.21 13.28 -11.06
N ILE A 207 0.85 14.03 -10.78
CA ILE A 207 1.69 14.67 -11.81
C ILE A 207 2.12 13.67 -12.89
N SER A 208 2.36 12.40 -12.51
CA SER A 208 2.68 11.31 -13.46
C SER A 208 1.57 10.95 -14.46
N GLN A 209 0.34 11.46 -14.28
CA GLN A 209 -0.78 11.26 -15.20
C GLN A 209 -1.06 12.49 -16.06
N VAL A 210 -0.36 13.59 -15.80
CA VAL A 210 -0.50 14.83 -16.57
C VAL A 210 0.48 14.79 -17.74
N LYS A 211 -0.07 14.80 -18.95
CA LYS A 211 0.77 14.97 -20.16
C LYS A 211 1.32 16.38 -20.15
N THR A 212 2.65 16.50 -20.18
CA THR A 212 3.36 17.79 -20.19
C THR A 212 2.93 18.72 -21.34
N GLU A 213 2.40 18.18 -22.42
CA GLU A 213 1.85 18.90 -23.58
C GLU A 213 0.61 19.75 -23.24
N GLU A 214 -0.06 19.50 -22.12
CA GLU A 214 -1.24 20.23 -21.67
C GLU A 214 -0.90 21.41 -20.72
N TRP A 215 0.36 21.57 -20.34
CA TRP A 215 0.80 22.62 -19.43
C TRP A 215 1.25 23.86 -20.17
N LYS A 216 0.55 24.97 -19.97
CA LYS A 216 1.04 26.30 -20.34
C LYS A 216 1.64 26.95 -19.11
N ALA A 217 2.96 26.93 -18.99
CA ALA A 217 3.66 27.70 -17.96
C ALA A 217 3.66 29.18 -18.34
N VAL A 218 3.19 30.01 -17.42
CA VAL A 218 3.32 31.48 -17.57
C VAL A 218 4.66 31.87 -16.94
N GLY A 219 5.67 32.08 -17.80
CA GLY A 219 6.96 32.68 -17.42
C GLY A 219 8.11 31.75 -17.07
N ALA A 220 7.95 30.42 -17.17
CA ALA A 220 9.03 29.43 -17.00
C ALA A 220 8.87 28.28 -18.00
N ASP A 221 9.95 27.65 -18.38
CA ASP A 221 9.93 26.47 -19.24
C ASP A 221 9.40 25.28 -18.41
N ALA A 222 8.17 24.84 -18.69
CA ALA A 222 7.53 23.74 -17.97
C ALA A 222 8.29 22.41 -18.09
N ALA A 223 9.12 22.24 -19.13
CA ALA A 223 9.93 21.05 -19.33
C ALA A 223 11.00 20.92 -18.23
N VAL A 224 11.52 22.02 -17.72
CA VAL A 224 12.54 22.05 -16.67
C VAL A 224 12.00 21.55 -15.33
N ALA A 225 10.73 21.81 -15.03
CA ALA A 225 10.10 21.39 -13.77
C ALA A 225 9.88 19.85 -13.68
N PHE A 226 9.98 19.12 -14.79
CA PHE A 226 9.66 17.68 -14.88
C PHE A 226 10.78 16.86 -15.54
N ASP A 227 11.97 17.41 -15.68
CA ASP A 227 13.13 16.73 -16.27
C ASP A 227 13.80 15.71 -15.32
N GLY A 228 13.31 15.62 -14.08
CA GLY A 228 13.86 14.73 -13.05
C GLY A 228 15.18 15.23 -12.44
N ASN A 229 15.63 16.42 -12.78
CA ASN A 229 16.85 17.01 -12.24
C ASN A 229 16.53 17.90 -11.02
N PRO A 230 16.96 17.54 -9.79
CA PRO A 230 16.68 18.32 -8.59
C PRO A 230 17.38 19.68 -8.55
N GLU A 231 18.34 19.95 -9.45
CA GLU A 231 19.05 21.25 -9.52
C GLU A 231 18.33 22.28 -10.39
N THR A 232 17.31 21.86 -11.15
CA THR A 232 16.52 22.74 -12.04
C THR A 232 15.12 23.05 -11.47
N ALA A 233 14.74 22.50 -10.31
CA ALA A 233 13.44 22.70 -9.66
C ALA A 233 13.42 23.87 -8.67
#